data_c2c2c1f4ac49ee29c9aff8feb0cda35b
#
_entry.id   c2c2c1f4ac49ee29c9aff8feb0cda35b
#
_cell.length_a   1.000
_cell.length_b   1.000
_cell.length_c   1.000
_cell.angle_alpha   90.00
_cell.angle_beta   90.00
_cell.angle_gamma   90.00
#
_symmetry.space_group_name_H-M   'P 1'
#
loop_
_entity.id
_entity.type
_entity.pdbx_description
1 polymer ?
#
loop_
_entity_poly.entity_id
_entity_poly.type
_entity_poly.pdbx_seq_one_letter_code
_entity_poly.pdbx_strand_id
1 'polypeptide(L)'
;IAGGRNYFHINSNGDIEPCVFIHFSDSNIRTHTLFEALNNPLFMAYRKGQPFNDNHLMPCPMLENPHILREMIESTGAKSTDFIEKETADELCSKCDDFSKAWAPVAKELWENNTHPKTYTQYYRDYQKNKN
;
A
#
# COMPACT_ATOMS: atom_id res chain seq x y z
N ILE A 1 7.84 0.43 -1.77
CA ILE A 1 7.80 -0.56 -0.68
C ILE A 1 7.66 -1.98 -1.22
N ALA A 2 7.84 -2.98 -0.36
CA ALA A 2 7.77 -4.39 -0.77
C ALA A 2 6.34 -4.95 -0.72
N GLY A 3 5.51 -4.46 0.18
CA GLY A 3 4.13 -4.92 0.37
C GLY A 3 3.29 -4.87 -0.90
N GLY A 4 2.49 -5.89 -1.13
CA GLY A 4 1.66 -6.05 -2.32
C GLY A 4 2.42 -6.23 -3.64
N ARG A 5 3.76 -6.25 -3.61
CA ARG A 5 4.62 -6.37 -4.78
C ARG A 5 5.63 -7.52 -4.66
N ASN A 6 6.45 -7.51 -3.62
CA ASN A 6 7.54 -8.47 -3.41
C ASN A 6 7.23 -9.42 -2.25
N TYR A 7 6.28 -9.07 -1.38
CA TYR A 7 5.71 -9.95 -0.38
C TYR A 7 4.22 -9.64 -0.19
N PHE A 8 3.52 -10.56 0.45
CA PHE A 8 2.15 -10.45 0.91
C PHE A 8 2.00 -11.27 2.20
N HIS A 9 0.89 -11.07 2.89
CA HIS A 9 0.54 -11.82 4.10
C HIS A 9 -0.65 -12.74 3.81
N ILE A 10 -0.64 -13.93 4.40
CA ILE A 10 -1.80 -14.81 4.45
C ILE A 10 -2.16 -14.97 5.92
N ASN A 11 -3.36 -14.53 6.28
CA ASN A 11 -3.83 -14.64 7.65
C ASN A 11 -4.33 -16.06 7.96
N SER A 12 -4.70 -16.33 9.21
CA SER A 12 -5.13 -17.66 9.65
C SER A 12 -6.46 -18.14 9.03
N ASN A 13 -7.26 -17.22 8.47
CA ASN A 13 -8.46 -17.57 7.69
C ASN A 13 -8.15 -17.87 6.23
N GLY A 14 -6.92 -17.63 5.79
CA GLY A 14 -6.50 -17.80 4.41
C GLY A 14 -6.74 -16.57 3.53
N ASP A 15 -7.12 -15.42 4.09
CA ASP A 15 -7.24 -14.19 3.33
C ASP A 15 -5.85 -13.68 2.93
N ILE A 16 -5.72 -13.22 1.69
CA ILE A 16 -4.44 -12.78 1.12
C ILE A 16 -4.41 -11.25 1.15
N GLU A 17 -3.55 -10.73 2.02
CA GLU A 17 -3.44 -9.31 2.34
C GLU A 17 -2.16 -8.71 1.73
N PRO A 18 -2.15 -7.47 1.24
CA PRO A 18 -0.97 -6.86 0.65
C PRO A 18 0.16 -6.58 1.66
N CYS A 19 -0.20 -6.46 2.95
CA CYS A 19 0.75 -6.22 4.03
C CYS A 19 0.17 -6.75 5.35
N VAL A 20 1.03 -7.21 6.25
CA VAL A 20 0.65 -7.71 7.59
C VAL A 20 -0.09 -6.69 8.47
N PHE A 21 0.04 -5.40 8.16
CA PHE A 21 -0.65 -4.32 8.88
C PHE A 21 -1.94 -3.84 8.21
N ILE A 22 -2.29 -4.38 7.05
CA ILE A 22 -3.44 -3.95 6.27
C ILE A 22 -4.40 -5.11 6.15
N HIS A 23 -5.35 -5.15 7.09
CA HIS A 23 -6.34 -6.21 7.22
C HIS A 23 -7.51 -6.03 6.25
N PHE A 24 -7.17 -5.97 4.95
CA PHE A 24 -8.12 -5.93 3.84
C PHE A 24 -7.71 -6.90 2.75
N SER A 25 -8.69 -7.60 2.19
CA SER A 25 -8.48 -8.53 1.09
C SER A 25 -9.68 -8.60 0.16
N ASP A 26 -9.42 -8.97 -1.08
CA ASP A 26 -10.39 -9.35 -2.10
C ASP A 26 -10.22 -10.81 -2.54
N SER A 27 -9.39 -11.60 -1.83
CA SER A 27 -9.06 -12.97 -2.20
C SER A 27 -8.71 -13.85 -1.00
N ASN A 28 -8.92 -15.17 -1.15
CA ASN A 28 -8.63 -16.16 -0.12
C ASN A 28 -8.05 -17.41 -0.77
N ILE A 29 -7.02 -18.04 -0.14
CA ILE A 29 -6.33 -19.23 -0.66
C ILE A 29 -7.23 -20.46 -0.84
N ARG A 30 -8.41 -20.49 -0.20
CA ARG A 30 -9.38 -21.60 -0.36
C ARG A 30 -10.22 -21.48 -1.61
N THR A 31 -10.29 -20.30 -2.22
CA THR A 31 -11.15 -20.00 -3.36
C THR A 31 -10.39 -19.46 -4.57
N HIS A 32 -9.15 -19.03 -4.39
CA HIS A 32 -8.30 -18.48 -5.42
C HIS A 32 -6.94 -19.18 -5.44
N THR A 33 -6.41 -19.39 -6.61
CA THR A 33 -4.98 -19.70 -6.75
C THR A 33 -4.14 -18.47 -6.37
N LEU A 34 -2.90 -18.69 -6.00
CA LEU A 34 -1.99 -17.58 -5.69
C LEU A 34 -1.83 -16.62 -6.86
N PHE A 35 -1.79 -17.14 -8.08
CA PHE A 35 -1.70 -16.31 -9.29
C PHE A 35 -2.93 -15.40 -9.47
N GLU A 36 -4.13 -15.92 -9.27
CA GLU A 36 -5.37 -15.14 -9.32
C GLU A 36 -5.37 -14.06 -8.24
N ALA A 37 -5.06 -14.44 -6.98
CA ALA A 37 -5.01 -13.49 -5.87
C ALA A 37 -4.05 -12.33 -6.10
N LEU A 38 -2.84 -12.61 -6.61
CA LEU A 38 -1.85 -11.58 -6.93
C LEU A 38 -2.24 -10.68 -8.12
N ASN A 39 -3.26 -11.06 -8.88
CA ASN A 39 -3.82 -10.27 -9.97
C ASN A 39 -5.19 -9.67 -9.65
N ASN A 40 -5.70 -9.87 -8.45
CA ASN A 40 -6.94 -9.26 -8.01
C ASN A 40 -6.83 -7.72 -7.86
N PRO A 41 -7.95 -6.99 -7.88
CA PRO A 41 -7.97 -5.54 -7.92
C PRO A 41 -7.10 -4.85 -6.87
N LEU A 42 -7.13 -5.30 -5.60
CA LEU A 42 -6.35 -4.70 -4.53
C LEU A 42 -4.83 -4.83 -4.77
N PHE A 43 -4.35 -6.02 -5.14
CA PHE A 43 -2.93 -6.22 -5.46
C PHE A 43 -2.50 -5.45 -6.71
N MET A 44 -3.38 -5.35 -7.70
CA MET A 44 -3.12 -4.55 -8.90
C MET A 44 -3.06 -3.06 -8.57
N ALA A 45 -3.93 -2.55 -7.70
CA ALA A 45 -3.89 -1.16 -7.22
C ALA A 45 -2.56 -0.89 -6.48
N TYR A 46 -2.13 -1.79 -5.60
CA TYR A 46 -0.84 -1.70 -4.92
C TYR A 46 0.35 -1.63 -5.88
N ARG A 47 0.38 -2.49 -6.88
CA ARG A 47 1.50 -2.51 -7.85
C ARG A 47 1.51 -1.30 -8.77
N LYS A 48 0.34 -0.87 -9.23
CA LYS A 48 0.20 0.29 -10.14
C LYS A 48 0.40 1.62 -9.42
N GLY A 49 0.00 1.70 -8.14
CA GLY A 49 0.11 2.92 -7.34
C GLY A 49 1.54 3.23 -6.88
N GLN A 50 2.44 2.28 -6.90
CA GLN A 50 3.83 2.52 -6.44
C GLN A 50 4.67 3.26 -7.49
N PRO A 51 5.49 4.23 -7.04
CA PRO A 51 5.64 4.72 -5.68
C PRO A 51 4.42 5.54 -5.24
N PHE A 52 3.94 5.32 -4.02
CA PHE A 52 2.80 6.07 -3.47
C PHE A 52 3.12 7.53 -3.17
N ASN A 53 4.39 7.88 -3.10
CA ASN A 53 4.90 9.24 -2.93
C ASN A 53 6.24 9.38 -3.62
N ASP A 54 6.49 10.53 -4.24
CA ASP A 54 7.80 10.85 -4.84
C ASP A 54 8.87 11.07 -3.78
N ASN A 55 8.49 11.45 -2.57
CA ASN A 55 9.36 11.49 -1.41
C ASN A 55 9.48 10.09 -0.80
N HIS A 56 10.65 9.48 -0.93
CA HIS A 56 10.89 8.12 -0.44
C HIS A 56 10.98 8.00 1.09
N LEU A 57 10.92 9.11 1.82
CA LEU A 57 10.72 9.10 3.27
C LEU A 57 9.24 8.92 3.65
N MET A 58 8.37 8.85 2.65
CA MET A 58 6.92 8.63 2.82
C MET A 58 6.42 7.47 1.94
N PRO A 59 6.98 6.25 2.06
CA PRO A 59 6.72 5.18 1.10
C PRO A 59 5.45 4.37 1.37
N CYS A 60 4.88 4.42 2.59
CA CYS A 60 3.79 3.53 2.98
C CYS A 60 2.42 4.13 2.64
N PRO A 61 1.53 3.37 2.00
CA PRO A 61 0.19 3.88 1.68
C PRO A 61 -0.71 3.98 2.91
N MET A 62 -0.38 3.30 4.02
CA MET A 62 -1.15 3.40 5.26
C MET A 62 -0.58 4.49 6.18
N LEU A 63 0.72 4.42 6.49
CA LEU A 63 1.29 5.25 7.55
C LEU A 63 1.49 6.69 7.10
N GLU A 64 2.05 6.90 5.90
CA GLU A 64 2.37 8.24 5.41
C GLU A 64 1.37 8.79 4.39
N ASN A 65 0.61 7.91 3.72
CA ASN A 65 -0.33 8.30 2.67
C ASN A 65 -1.70 7.64 2.87
N PRO A 66 -2.35 7.78 4.03
CA PRO A 66 -3.58 7.04 4.37
C PRO A 66 -4.74 7.30 3.39
N HIS A 67 -4.79 8.46 2.76
CA HIS A 67 -5.77 8.77 1.72
C HIS A 67 -5.65 7.83 0.51
N ILE A 68 -4.42 7.44 0.12
CA ILE A 68 -4.19 6.52 -0.99
C ILE A 68 -4.68 5.11 -0.65
N LEU A 69 -4.42 4.63 0.57
CA LEU A 69 -4.93 3.33 1.00
C LEU A 69 -6.46 3.32 1.02
N ARG A 70 -7.08 4.37 1.54
CA ARG A 70 -8.54 4.54 1.59
C ARG A 70 -9.14 4.41 0.18
N GLU A 71 -8.61 5.15 -0.78
CA GLU A 71 -9.03 5.09 -2.19
C GLU A 71 -8.83 3.68 -2.81
N MET A 72 -7.69 3.03 -2.53
CA MET A 72 -7.44 1.68 -3.04
C MET A 72 -8.45 0.66 -2.51
N ILE A 73 -8.76 0.68 -1.21
CA ILE A 73 -9.73 -0.24 -0.62
C ILE A 73 -11.13 0.01 -1.19
N GLU A 74 -11.57 1.27 -1.22
CA GLU A 74 -12.90 1.65 -1.70
C GLU A 74 -13.10 1.32 -3.19
N SER A 75 -12.13 1.67 -4.03
CA SER A 75 -12.21 1.45 -5.48
C SER A 75 -12.14 -0.02 -5.88
N THR A 76 -11.50 -0.86 -5.07
CA THR A 76 -11.36 -2.30 -5.35
C THR A 76 -12.47 -3.14 -4.72
N GLY A 77 -13.20 -2.58 -3.77
CA GLY A 77 -14.23 -3.29 -3.02
C GLY A 77 -13.68 -4.36 -2.07
N ALA A 78 -12.38 -4.28 -1.73
CA ALA A 78 -11.77 -5.17 -0.75
C ALA A 78 -12.50 -5.10 0.60
N LYS A 79 -12.53 -6.21 1.32
CA LYS A 79 -13.26 -6.35 2.58
C LYS A 79 -12.30 -6.47 3.74
N SER A 80 -12.73 -5.96 4.90
CA SER A 80 -11.99 -6.15 6.14
C SER A 80 -11.85 -7.64 6.48
N THR A 81 -10.64 -8.03 6.82
CA THR A 81 -10.25 -9.38 7.22
C THR A 81 -10.10 -9.51 8.74
N ASP A 82 -10.36 -8.44 9.48
CA ASP A 82 -10.33 -8.47 10.94
C ASP A 82 -11.27 -9.53 11.51
N PHE A 83 -10.81 -10.18 12.59
CA PHE A 83 -11.52 -11.32 13.19
C PHE A 83 -12.61 -10.91 14.16
N ILE A 84 -12.38 -9.85 14.90
CA ILE A 84 -13.24 -9.45 16.03
C ILE A 84 -14.21 -8.38 15.58
N GLU A 85 -13.68 -7.26 15.09
CA GLU A 85 -14.47 -6.13 14.61
C GLU A 85 -14.04 -5.79 13.18
N LYS A 86 -15.01 -5.70 12.27
CA LYS A 86 -14.74 -5.36 10.88
C LYS A 86 -14.50 -3.87 10.77
N GLU A 87 -13.24 -3.47 10.67
CA GLU A 87 -12.89 -2.07 10.40
C GLU A 87 -13.27 -1.64 8.98
N THR A 88 -13.73 -0.43 8.85
CA THR A 88 -13.84 0.26 7.56
C THR A 88 -12.47 0.78 7.13
N ALA A 89 -12.33 1.10 5.83
CA ALA A 89 -11.11 1.73 5.33
C ALA A 89 -10.81 3.05 6.05
N ASP A 90 -11.85 3.82 6.37
CA ASP A 90 -11.72 5.08 7.08
C ASP A 90 -11.23 4.90 8.52
N GLU A 91 -11.79 3.95 9.26
CA GLU A 91 -11.36 3.64 10.64
C GLU A 91 -9.89 3.21 10.69
N LEU A 92 -9.44 2.33 9.78
CA LEU A 92 -8.05 1.93 9.71
C LEU A 92 -7.14 3.12 9.38
N CYS A 93 -7.46 3.87 8.34
CA CYS A 93 -6.62 4.95 7.83
C CYS A 93 -6.57 6.15 8.81
N SER A 94 -7.67 6.45 9.50
CA SER A 94 -7.74 7.55 10.47
C SER A 94 -6.76 7.39 11.63
N LYS A 95 -6.38 6.17 11.98
CA LYS A 95 -5.35 5.90 13.00
C LYS A 95 -3.98 6.47 12.61
N CYS A 96 -3.73 6.70 11.32
CA CYS A 96 -2.46 7.20 10.80
C CYS A 96 -2.50 8.68 10.38
N ASP A 97 -3.68 9.32 10.37
CA ASP A 97 -3.86 10.69 9.87
C ASP A 97 -2.99 11.71 10.62
N ASP A 98 -2.93 11.64 11.95
CA ASP A 98 -2.15 12.57 12.76
C ASP A 98 -0.65 12.39 12.55
N PHE A 99 -0.18 11.13 12.47
CA PHE A 99 1.20 10.84 12.14
C PHE A 99 1.55 11.36 10.74
N SER A 100 0.74 11.05 9.75
CA SER A 100 0.95 11.49 8.36
C SER A 100 1.06 13.01 8.26
N LYS A 101 0.15 13.74 8.89
CA LYS A 101 0.15 15.21 8.94
C LYS A 101 1.40 15.78 9.64
N ALA A 102 1.82 15.16 10.74
CA ALA A 102 3.01 15.61 11.48
C ALA A 102 4.31 15.29 10.74
N TRP A 103 4.38 14.12 10.11
CA TRP A 103 5.57 13.65 9.41
C TRP A 103 5.80 14.35 8.07
N ALA A 104 4.75 14.65 7.32
CA ALA A 104 4.85 15.18 5.96
C ALA A 104 5.76 16.44 5.83
N PRO A 105 5.65 17.48 6.67
CA PRO A 105 6.53 18.65 6.57
C PRO A 105 7.99 18.30 6.90
N VAL A 106 8.23 17.44 7.88
CA VAL A 106 9.58 16.99 8.27
C VAL A 106 10.21 16.17 7.15
N ALA A 107 9.47 15.22 6.60
CA ALA A 107 9.91 14.41 5.48
C ALA A 107 10.22 15.26 4.24
N LYS A 108 9.42 16.30 3.98
CA LYS A 108 9.64 17.24 2.88
C LYS A 108 10.95 18.00 3.08
N GLU A 109 11.16 18.60 4.24
CA GLU A 109 12.37 19.34 4.56
C GLU A 109 13.62 18.47 4.45
N LEU A 110 13.59 17.27 5.04
CA LEU A 110 14.70 16.32 4.94
C LEU A 110 14.96 15.88 3.52
N TRP A 111 13.93 15.68 2.71
CA TRP A 111 14.04 15.28 1.31
C TRP A 111 14.65 16.39 0.44
N GLU A 112 14.22 17.62 0.61
CA GLU A 112 14.69 18.76 -0.16
C GLU A 112 16.14 19.16 0.20
N ASN A 113 16.54 19.04 1.46
CA ASN A 113 17.85 19.40 1.96
C ASN A 113 18.92 18.31 1.76
N ASN A 114 18.53 17.07 1.45
CA ASN A 114 19.48 16.03 1.13
C ASN A 114 19.71 15.94 -0.38
N THR A 115 20.97 15.76 -0.77
CA THR A 115 21.36 15.48 -2.16
C THR A 115 20.97 14.04 -2.52
N HIS A 116 19.68 13.80 -2.72
CA HIS A 116 19.26 12.55 -3.30
C HIS A 116 19.66 12.50 -4.77
N PRO A 117 20.32 11.46 -5.25
CA PRO A 117 20.49 11.29 -6.67
C PRO A 117 19.09 11.21 -7.31
N LYS A 118 18.73 12.22 -8.08
CA LYS A 118 17.49 12.25 -8.89
C LYS A 118 17.30 10.98 -9.74
N THR A 119 18.39 10.24 -9.95
CA THR A 119 18.48 8.97 -10.65
C THR A 119 17.67 7.84 -10.06
N TYR A 120 17.38 7.80 -8.72
CA TYR A 120 16.67 6.67 -8.16
C TYR A 120 15.14 6.73 -8.44
N THR A 121 14.54 7.89 -8.30
CA THR A 121 13.12 8.10 -8.65
C THR A 121 12.93 7.92 -10.15
N GLN A 122 13.85 8.41 -10.98
CA GLN A 122 13.83 8.25 -12.42
C GLN A 122 14.02 6.78 -12.82
N TYR A 123 14.99 6.08 -12.23
CA TYR A 123 15.21 4.65 -12.45
C TYR A 123 13.96 3.83 -12.13
N TYR A 124 13.25 4.13 -11.03
CA TYR A 124 12.05 3.41 -10.64
C TYR A 124 10.87 3.69 -11.57
N ARG A 125 10.69 4.93 -12.02
CA ARG A 125 9.69 5.30 -13.04
C ARG A 125 9.97 4.64 -14.39
N ASP A 126 11.21 4.59 -14.80
CA ASP A 126 11.63 3.97 -16.04
C ASP A 126 11.46 2.43 -15.98
N TYR A 127 11.76 1.84 -14.82
CA TYR A 127 11.50 0.42 -14.57
C TYR A 127 10.01 0.07 -14.66
N GLN A 128 9.12 0.92 -14.15
CA GLN A 128 7.67 0.71 -14.24
C GLN A 128 7.15 0.88 -15.68
N LYS A 129 7.67 1.83 -16.43
CA LYS A 129 7.31 2.04 -17.85
C LYS A 129 7.70 0.86 -18.75
N ASN A 130 8.81 0.20 -18.44
CA ASN A 130 9.33 -0.92 -19.23
C ASN A 130 8.68 -2.26 -18.88
N LYS A 131 7.76 -2.31 -17.92
CA LYS A 131 7.00 -3.51 -17.52
C LYS A 131 5.60 -3.61 -18.16
N ASN A 132 5.20 -2.63 -18.95
CA ASN A 132 4.01 -2.67 -19.78
C ASN A 132 4.44 -3.01 -21.21
#